data_f1e529b07f9a84d144380a246c3b6415
#
_entry.id   f1e529b07f9a84d144380a246c3b6415
#
_cell.length_a   1.000
_cell.length_b   1.000
_cell.length_c   1.000
_cell.angle_alpha   90.00
_cell.angle_beta   90.00
_cell.angle_gamma   90.00
#
_symmetry.space_group_name_H-M   'P 1'
#
loop_
_entity.id
_entity.type
_entity.pdbx_description
1 polymer ?
#
loop_
_entity_poly.entity_id
_entity_poly.type
_entity_poly.pdbx_seq_one_letter_code
_entity_poly.pdbx_strand_id
1 'polypeptide(L)'
;AQPLLFQKIQDFQVLMAFWFITASGFIAIIILLAMASFPAKLSHWRAVRGLMKLSVGSREVIRSPRRSIPVFGYSLIGHLMMVSAAYLIALDIGIKVSLVDCFIIVPSVMLVATIPISIGGWGVRESAMVTAFGLLGAPAAEVAALSVAFGFCLMGVSLPGGILWFLNTDHHIAATAQVENTQGRNS
;
A
#
# COMPACT_ATOMS: atom_id res chain seq x y z
N ALA A 1 -7.09 -33.30 18.91
CA ALA A 1 -8.29 -32.46 18.99
C ALA A 1 -7.91 -31.22 19.80
N GLN A 2 -7.72 -30.09 19.17
CA GLN A 2 -7.55 -28.83 19.90
C GLN A 2 -8.88 -28.45 20.56
N PRO A 3 -8.89 -28.00 21.80
CA PRO A 3 -10.14 -27.66 22.48
C PRO A 3 -10.78 -26.46 21.78
N LEU A 4 -12.10 -26.53 21.53
CA LEU A 4 -12.92 -25.51 20.87
C LEU A 4 -12.73 -24.08 21.44
N LEU A 5 -12.32 -23.98 22.70
CA LEU A 5 -11.96 -22.72 23.36
C LEU A 5 -10.72 -22.06 22.76
N PHE A 6 -9.69 -22.84 22.36
CA PHE A 6 -8.48 -22.33 21.73
C PHE A 6 -8.77 -21.77 20.33
N GLN A 7 -9.62 -22.44 19.57
CA GLN A 7 -10.07 -21.99 18.24
C GLN A 7 -10.84 -20.67 18.35
N LYS A 8 -11.74 -20.56 19.34
CA LYS A 8 -12.55 -19.37 19.59
C LYS A 8 -11.72 -18.16 20.07
N ILE A 9 -10.64 -18.38 20.82
CA ILE A 9 -9.70 -17.33 21.25
C ILE A 9 -8.84 -16.86 20.05
N GLN A 10 -8.44 -17.78 19.19
CA GLN A 10 -7.65 -17.48 18.00
C GLN A 10 -8.48 -16.66 16.99
N ASP A 11 -9.73 -17.02 16.76
CA ASP A 11 -10.67 -16.27 15.93
C ASP A 11 -10.89 -14.85 16.46
N PHE A 12 -11.00 -14.70 17.79
CA PHE A 12 -11.15 -13.39 18.42
C PHE A 12 -9.91 -12.52 18.29
N GLN A 13 -8.72 -13.07 18.45
CA GLN A 13 -7.46 -12.34 18.29
C GLN A 13 -7.25 -11.87 16.84
N VAL A 14 -7.56 -12.72 15.87
CA VAL A 14 -7.50 -12.36 14.44
C VAL A 14 -8.48 -11.24 14.12
N LEU A 15 -9.72 -11.35 14.63
CA LEU A 15 -10.75 -10.35 14.44
C LEU A 15 -10.36 -9.01 15.09
N MET A 16 -9.82 -9.04 16.30
CA MET A 16 -9.34 -7.84 16.98
C MET A 16 -8.16 -7.20 16.24
N ALA A 17 -7.19 -8.00 15.78
CA ALA A 17 -6.07 -7.50 14.99
C ALA A 17 -6.55 -6.84 13.69
N PHE A 18 -7.51 -7.44 12.99
CA PHE A 18 -8.12 -6.86 11.80
C PHE A 18 -8.78 -5.50 12.08
N TRP A 19 -9.59 -5.40 13.15
CA TRP A 19 -10.22 -4.15 13.55
C TRP A 19 -9.20 -3.08 13.97
N PHE A 20 -8.14 -3.47 14.68
CA PHE A 20 -7.05 -2.54 15.05
C PHE A 20 -6.33 -2.00 13.83
N ILE A 21 -5.97 -2.85 12.87
CA ILE A 21 -5.28 -2.44 11.63
C ILE A 21 -6.20 -1.53 10.81
N THR A 22 -7.47 -1.90 10.65
CA THR A 22 -8.44 -1.11 9.91
C THR A 22 -8.69 0.25 10.57
N ALA A 23 -8.88 0.28 11.89
CA ALA A 23 -9.08 1.52 12.65
C ALA A 23 -7.84 2.43 12.57
N SER A 24 -6.63 1.88 12.68
CA SER A 24 -5.39 2.66 12.55
C SER A 24 -5.26 3.30 11.16
N GLY A 25 -5.65 2.60 10.10
CA GLY A 25 -5.69 3.15 8.74
C GLY A 25 -6.67 4.32 8.61
N PHE A 26 -7.88 4.18 9.14
CA PHE A 26 -8.87 5.27 9.17
C PHE A 26 -8.38 6.48 9.98
N ILE A 27 -7.79 6.24 11.15
CA ILE A 27 -7.21 7.29 11.98
C ILE A 27 -6.09 8.01 11.23
N ALA A 28 -5.20 7.29 10.56
CA ALA A 28 -4.13 7.89 9.76
C ALA A 28 -4.68 8.78 8.62
N ILE A 29 -5.74 8.34 7.94
CA ILE A 29 -6.42 9.14 6.91
C ILE A 29 -7.05 10.39 7.51
N ILE A 30 -7.73 10.28 8.65
CA ILE A 30 -8.35 11.43 9.35
C ILE A 30 -7.27 12.43 9.77
N ILE A 31 -6.15 11.96 10.34
CA ILE A 31 -5.01 12.81 10.73
C ILE A 31 -4.44 13.50 9.49
N LEU A 32 -4.22 12.77 8.40
CA LEU A 32 -3.73 13.33 7.14
C LEU A 32 -4.65 14.44 6.63
N LEU A 33 -5.96 14.21 6.60
CA LEU A 33 -6.95 15.19 6.17
C LEU A 33 -7.06 16.37 7.13
N ALA A 34 -6.90 16.16 8.44
CA ALA A 34 -6.88 17.21 9.44
C ALA A 34 -5.64 18.10 9.32
N MET A 35 -4.49 17.54 8.94
CA MET A 35 -3.25 18.31 8.74
C MET A 35 -3.38 19.42 7.67
N ALA A 36 -4.31 19.29 6.71
CA ALA A 36 -4.59 20.37 5.76
C ALA A 36 -5.21 21.63 6.42
N SER A 37 -5.74 21.51 7.61
CA SER A 37 -6.34 22.62 8.38
C SER A 37 -5.37 23.26 9.38
N PHE A 38 -4.16 22.72 9.53
CA PHE A 38 -3.19 23.26 10.48
C PHE A 38 -2.53 24.53 9.96
N PRO A 39 -2.30 25.52 10.82
CA PRO A 39 -1.63 26.77 10.45
C PRO A 39 -0.17 26.51 10.02
N ALA A 40 0.30 27.28 9.03
CA ALA A 40 1.61 27.16 8.40
C ALA A 40 2.83 27.21 9.36
N LYS A 41 2.63 27.54 10.63
CA LYS A 41 3.70 27.58 11.66
C LYS A 41 4.41 26.23 11.89
N LEU A 42 3.75 25.08 11.60
CA LEU A 42 4.37 23.77 11.74
C LEU A 42 5.14 23.30 10.48
N SER A 43 5.16 24.10 9.40
CA SER A 43 5.82 23.75 8.13
C SER A 43 7.35 23.76 8.19
N HIS A 44 7.95 23.95 9.37
CA HIS A 44 9.41 24.00 9.53
C HIS A 44 10.11 22.65 9.21
N TRP A 45 9.40 21.54 9.38
CA TRP A 45 9.94 20.22 9.10
C TRP A 45 9.62 19.80 7.66
N ARG A 46 10.66 19.33 6.92
CA ARG A 46 10.52 18.89 5.51
C ARG A 46 9.44 17.81 5.34
N ALA A 47 9.34 16.86 6.29
CA ALA A 47 8.33 15.80 6.31
C ALA A 47 6.90 16.37 6.47
N VAL A 48 6.70 17.31 7.39
CA VAL A 48 5.40 17.96 7.62
C VAL A 48 4.95 18.73 6.39
N ARG A 49 5.86 19.41 5.70
CA ARG A 49 5.57 20.12 4.44
C ARG A 49 5.14 19.18 3.32
N GLY A 50 5.77 18.01 3.22
CA GLY A 50 5.37 16.95 2.28
C GLY A 50 3.95 16.43 2.57
N LEU A 51 3.67 16.12 3.84
CA LEU A 51 2.35 15.66 4.29
C LEU A 51 1.26 16.73 4.10
N MET A 52 1.55 18.00 4.33
CA MET A 52 0.60 19.10 4.05
C MET A 52 0.26 19.22 2.57
N LYS A 53 1.24 19.08 1.66
CA LYS A 53 0.99 19.08 0.21
C LYS A 53 0.11 17.89 -0.20
N LEU A 54 0.39 16.69 0.33
CA LEU A 54 -0.43 15.49 0.10
C LEU A 54 -1.86 15.69 0.63
N SER A 55 -2.01 16.28 1.81
CA SER A 55 -3.29 16.55 2.45
C SER A 55 -4.16 17.52 1.62
N VAL A 56 -3.58 18.58 1.07
CA VAL A 56 -4.31 19.53 0.20
C VAL A 56 -4.75 18.85 -1.10
N GLY A 57 -3.85 18.11 -1.76
CA GLY A 57 -4.18 17.35 -2.96
C GLY A 57 -5.26 16.29 -2.73
N SER A 58 -5.20 15.57 -1.62
CA SER A 58 -6.21 14.57 -1.25
C SER A 58 -7.59 15.18 -1.02
N ARG A 59 -7.67 16.36 -0.37
CA ARG A 59 -8.94 17.07 -0.18
C ARG A 59 -9.56 17.54 -1.50
N GLU A 60 -8.75 18.01 -2.44
CA GLU A 60 -9.24 18.45 -3.74
C GLU A 60 -9.83 17.28 -4.54
N VAL A 61 -9.17 16.10 -4.50
CA VAL A 61 -9.69 14.88 -5.11
C VAL A 61 -11.00 14.46 -4.46
N ILE A 62 -11.07 14.39 -3.12
CA ILE A 62 -12.27 13.93 -2.38
C ILE A 62 -13.47 14.88 -2.61
N ARG A 63 -13.25 16.18 -2.75
CA ARG A 63 -14.32 17.17 -2.99
C ARG A 63 -14.92 17.14 -4.39
N SER A 64 -14.23 16.52 -5.36
CA SER A 64 -14.69 16.45 -6.75
C SER A 64 -15.09 15.00 -7.11
N PRO A 65 -16.39 14.65 -7.12
CA PRO A 65 -16.85 13.30 -7.49
C PRO A 65 -16.34 12.84 -8.86
N ARG A 66 -16.23 13.75 -9.81
CA ARG A 66 -15.69 13.43 -11.15
C ARG A 66 -14.25 12.96 -11.13
N ARG A 67 -13.43 13.40 -10.18
CA ARG A 67 -12.03 12.99 -10.00
C ARG A 67 -11.91 11.80 -9.07
N SER A 68 -12.75 11.72 -8.03
CA SER A 68 -12.71 10.65 -7.03
C SER A 68 -13.15 9.29 -7.60
N ILE A 69 -14.20 9.26 -8.41
CA ILE A 69 -14.75 8.00 -8.95
C ILE A 69 -13.69 7.21 -9.74
N PRO A 70 -12.99 7.78 -10.74
CA PRO A 70 -11.98 7.02 -11.48
C PRO A 70 -10.79 6.63 -10.59
N VAL A 71 -10.34 7.49 -9.68
CA VAL A 71 -9.23 7.18 -8.76
C VAL A 71 -9.60 6.01 -7.85
N PHE A 72 -10.81 6.03 -7.28
CA PHE A 72 -11.31 4.93 -6.46
C PHE A 72 -11.47 3.65 -7.27
N GLY A 73 -12.02 3.75 -8.48
CA GLY A 73 -12.17 2.61 -9.39
C GLY A 73 -10.84 1.94 -9.74
N TYR A 74 -9.84 2.71 -10.15
CA TYR A 74 -8.50 2.18 -10.44
C TYR A 74 -7.84 1.58 -9.19
N SER A 75 -7.98 2.23 -8.03
CA SER A 75 -7.46 1.72 -6.76
C SER A 75 -8.11 0.39 -6.39
N LEU A 76 -9.43 0.27 -6.53
CA LEU A 76 -10.17 -0.94 -6.25
C LEU A 76 -9.72 -2.08 -7.18
N ILE A 77 -9.65 -1.82 -8.49
CA ILE A 77 -9.16 -2.80 -9.48
C ILE A 77 -7.75 -3.28 -9.12
N GLY A 78 -6.85 -2.34 -8.79
CA GLY A 78 -5.48 -2.68 -8.40
C GLY A 78 -5.43 -3.57 -7.16
N HIS A 79 -6.26 -3.31 -6.14
CA HIS A 79 -6.34 -4.15 -4.95
C HIS A 79 -6.92 -5.54 -5.25
N LEU A 80 -7.96 -5.62 -6.09
CA LEU A 80 -8.54 -6.88 -6.53
C LEU A 80 -7.51 -7.73 -7.28
N MET A 81 -6.78 -7.13 -8.21
CA MET A 81 -5.71 -7.82 -8.95
C MET A 81 -4.59 -8.30 -8.02
N MET A 82 -4.19 -7.46 -7.07
CA MET A 82 -3.15 -7.79 -6.09
C MET A 82 -3.54 -8.99 -5.22
N VAL A 83 -4.77 -9.00 -4.68
CA VAL A 83 -5.28 -10.11 -3.86
C VAL A 83 -5.43 -11.37 -4.70
N SER A 84 -5.95 -11.24 -5.93
CA SER A 84 -6.10 -12.37 -6.84
C SER A 84 -4.75 -13.00 -7.20
N ALA A 85 -3.72 -12.19 -7.44
CA ALA A 85 -2.37 -12.67 -7.71
C ALA A 85 -1.81 -13.46 -6.52
N ALA A 86 -1.93 -12.94 -5.31
CA ALA A 86 -1.51 -13.64 -4.09
C ALA A 86 -2.26 -14.96 -3.91
N TYR A 87 -3.57 -14.98 -4.15
CA TYR A 87 -4.40 -16.19 -4.07
C TYR A 87 -3.98 -17.24 -5.10
N LEU A 88 -3.75 -16.86 -6.36
CA LEU A 88 -3.32 -17.79 -7.41
C LEU A 88 -1.96 -18.39 -7.09
N ILE A 89 -1.01 -17.59 -6.58
CA ILE A 89 0.30 -18.11 -6.16
C ILE A 89 0.13 -19.06 -4.96
N ALA A 90 -0.73 -18.75 -4.01
CA ALA A 90 -1.02 -19.61 -2.87
C ALA A 90 -1.59 -20.98 -3.31
N LEU A 91 -2.48 -20.98 -4.29
CA LEU A 91 -3.03 -22.22 -4.87
C LEU A 91 -1.95 -23.05 -5.58
N ASP A 92 -1.08 -22.40 -6.35
CA ASP A 92 0.00 -23.06 -7.10
C ASP A 92 1.01 -23.73 -6.15
N ILE A 93 1.33 -23.10 -5.03
CA ILE A 93 2.20 -23.64 -3.97
C ILE A 93 1.49 -24.76 -3.17
N GLY A 94 0.16 -24.85 -3.24
CA GLY A 94 -0.64 -25.84 -2.52
C GLY A 94 -1.12 -25.41 -1.14
N ILE A 95 -1.04 -24.11 -0.82
CA ILE A 95 -1.55 -23.56 0.45
C ILE A 95 -3.09 -23.60 0.45
N LYS A 96 -3.67 -24.27 1.44
CA LYS A 96 -5.13 -24.40 1.60
C LYS A 96 -5.73 -23.16 2.24
N VAL A 97 -5.95 -22.11 1.44
CA VAL A 97 -6.57 -20.86 1.88
C VAL A 97 -7.71 -20.49 0.93
N SER A 98 -8.68 -19.76 1.43
CA SER A 98 -9.78 -19.25 0.62
C SER A 98 -9.43 -17.88 0.01
N LEU A 99 -10.14 -17.49 -1.04
CA LEU A 99 -10.03 -16.13 -1.59
C LEU A 99 -10.37 -15.06 -0.53
N VAL A 100 -11.32 -15.36 0.35
CA VAL A 100 -11.73 -14.46 1.44
C VAL A 100 -10.58 -14.25 2.44
N ASP A 101 -9.85 -15.30 2.78
CA ASP A 101 -8.67 -15.19 3.66
C ASP A 101 -7.62 -14.27 3.05
N CYS A 102 -7.36 -14.42 1.75
CA CYS A 102 -6.44 -13.54 1.02
C CYS A 102 -6.95 -12.10 0.98
N PHE A 103 -8.27 -11.87 0.83
CA PHE A 103 -8.86 -10.52 0.89
C PHE A 103 -8.67 -9.82 2.22
N ILE A 104 -8.62 -10.56 3.31
CA ILE A 104 -8.41 -10.02 4.66
C ILE A 104 -6.91 -9.85 4.95
N ILE A 105 -6.12 -10.88 4.66
CA ILE A 105 -4.72 -10.93 5.05
C ILE A 105 -3.84 -10.03 4.17
N VAL A 106 -3.97 -10.13 2.84
CA VAL A 106 -3.03 -9.47 1.92
C VAL A 106 -3.06 -7.95 2.07
N PRO A 107 -4.22 -7.25 2.08
CA PRO A 107 -4.23 -5.80 2.31
C PRO A 107 -3.68 -5.41 3.68
N SER A 108 -3.95 -6.21 4.73
CA SER A 108 -3.45 -5.97 6.09
C SER A 108 -1.93 -6.08 6.16
N VAL A 109 -1.36 -7.10 5.53
CA VAL A 109 0.09 -7.29 5.42
C VAL A 109 0.73 -6.15 4.62
N MET A 110 0.10 -5.74 3.51
CA MET A 110 0.62 -4.63 2.70
C MET A 110 0.60 -3.31 3.47
N LEU A 111 -0.40 -3.08 4.32
CA LEU A 111 -0.42 -1.91 5.20
C LEU A 111 0.75 -1.93 6.21
N VAL A 112 1.04 -3.07 6.82
CA VAL A 112 2.20 -3.24 7.71
C VAL A 112 3.51 -3.03 6.95
N ALA A 113 3.61 -3.53 5.73
CA ALA A 113 4.80 -3.40 4.89
C ALA A 113 5.07 -1.94 4.43
N THR A 114 4.08 -1.02 4.52
CA THR A 114 4.30 0.40 4.25
C THR A 114 5.08 1.13 5.34
N ILE A 115 5.23 0.53 6.53
CA ILE A 115 6.02 1.13 7.61
C ILE A 115 7.49 1.16 7.18
N PRO A 116 8.17 2.32 7.16
CA PRO A 116 9.51 2.47 6.60
C PRO A 116 10.60 1.94 7.54
N ILE A 117 10.50 0.67 7.95
CA ILE A 117 11.48 -0.02 8.79
C ILE A 117 12.47 -0.81 7.92
N SER A 118 12.07 -1.12 6.67
CA SER A 118 12.88 -1.91 5.74
C SER A 118 12.88 -1.34 4.33
N ILE A 119 13.88 -1.70 3.55
CA ILE A 119 14.02 -1.25 2.16
C ILE A 119 12.99 -1.97 1.30
N GLY A 120 12.00 -1.22 0.78
CA GLY A 120 10.94 -1.77 -0.08
C GLY A 120 9.99 -2.76 0.61
N GLY A 121 9.92 -2.76 1.94
CA GLY A 121 9.07 -3.69 2.70
C GLY A 121 9.62 -5.12 2.81
N TRP A 122 10.82 -5.40 2.26
CA TRP A 122 11.45 -6.73 2.36
C TRP A 122 11.76 -7.09 3.82
N GLY A 123 11.52 -8.32 4.19
CA GLY A 123 11.64 -8.83 5.56
C GLY A 123 10.37 -8.56 6.39
N VAL A 124 9.84 -7.36 6.40
CA VAL A 124 8.59 -7.01 7.11
C VAL A 124 7.39 -7.68 6.48
N ARG A 125 7.28 -7.63 5.15
CA ARG A 125 6.21 -8.31 4.41
C ARG A 125 6.27 -9.82 4.59
N GLU A 126 7.46 -10.42 4.44
CA GLU A 126 7.66 -11.85 4.61
C GLU A 126 7.25 -12.31 6.02
N SER A 127 7.73 -11.64 7.05
CA SER A 127 7.38 -11.97 8.44
C SER A 127 5.91 -11.77 8.74
N ALA A 128 5.30 -10.69 8.23
CA ALA A 128 3.88 -10.43 8.39
C ALA A 128 3.01 -11.48 7.66
N MET A 129 3.40 -11.88 6.43
CA MET A 129 2.73 -12.96 5.69
C MET A 129 2.81 -14.28 6.45
N VAL A 130 4.02 -14.70 6.87
CA VAL A 130 4.22 -15.94 7.61
C VAL A 130 3.40 -15.94 8.91
N THR A 131 3.37 -14.83 9.62
CA THR A 131 2.58 -14.71 10.85
C THR A 131 1.08 -14.81 10.55
N ALA A 132 0.58 -14.05 9.59
CA ALA A 132 -0.85 -13.95 9.32
C ALA A 132 -1.43 -15.25 8.72
N PHE A 133 -0.77 -15.83 7.72
CA PHE A 133 -1.20 -17.12 7.17
C PHE A 133 -0.93 -18.30 8.11
N GLY A 134 0.09 -18.18 8.98
CA GLY A 134 0.35 -19.14 10.06
C GLY A 134 -0.81 -19.26 11.04
N LEU A 135 -1.56 -18.17 11.31
CA LEU A 135 -2.79 -18.21 12.12
C LEU A 135 -3.87 -19.10 11.48
N LEU A 136 -3.86 -19.25 10.16
CA LEU A 136 -4.74 -20.18 9.42
C LEU A 136 -4.17 -21.61 9.32
N GLY A 137 -3.02 -21.87 9.94
CA GLY A 137 -2.35 -23.17 9.92
C GLY A 137 -1.52 -23.45 8.68
N ALA A 138 -1.25 -22.42 7.85
CA ALA A 138 -0.39 -22.59 6.67
C ALA A 138 1.08 -22.79 7.08
N PRO A 139 1.83 -23.73 6.44
CA PRO A 139 3.23 -23.96 6.74
C PRO A 139 4.11 -22.74 6.44
N ALA A 140 4.98 -22.38 7.37
CA ALA A 140 5.81 -21.18 7.30
C ALA A 140 6.71 -21.13 6.04
N ALA A 141 7.25 -22.27 5.62
CA ALA A 141 8.10 -22.36 4.42
C ALA A 141 7.31 -22.06 3.13
N GLU A 142 6.10 -22.57 3.01
CA GLU A 142 5.21 -22.34 1.86
C GLU A 142 4.78 -20.88 1.79
N VAL A 143 4.43 -20.30 2.95
CA VAL A 143 4.05 -18.88 3.02
C VAL A 143 5.23 -17.95 2.75
N ALA A 144 6.44 -18.30 3.18
CA ALA A 144 7.63 -17.55 2.83
C ALA A 144 7.87 -17.56 1.31
N ALA A 145 7.72 -18.73 0.66
CA ALA A 145 7.80 -18.86 -0.80
C ALA A 145 6.71 -18.02 -1.50
N LEU A 146 5.46 -18.07 -1.00
CA LEU A 146 4.37 -17.22 -1.47
C LEU A 146 4.75 -15.73 -1.41
N SER A 147 5.28 -15.27 -0.28
CA SER A 147 5.62 -13.86 -0.08
C SER A 147 6.72 -13.40 -1.04
N VAL A 148 7.75 -14.23 -1.24
CA VAL A 148 8.84 -13.94 -2.17
C VAL A 148 8.34 -13.91 -3.62
N ALA A 149 7.59 -14.93 -4.05
CA ALA A 149 7.01 -14.99 -5.40
C ALA A 149 6.08 -13.80 -5.67
N PHE A 150 5.22 -13.46 -4.71
CA PHE A 150 4.35 -12.30 -4.77
C PHE A 150 5.15 -10.99 -4.87
N GLY A 151 6.26 -10.87 -4.15
CA GLY A 151 7.17 -9.72 -4.25
C GLY A 151 7.76 -9.55 -5.64
N PHE A 152 8.21 -10.62 -6.26
CA PHE A 152 8.70 -10.57 -7.65
C PHE A 152 7.61 -10.19 -8.65
N CYS A 153 6.38 -10.68 -8.46
CA CYS A 153 5.23 -10.23 -9.27
C CYS A 153 5.01 -8.72 -9.15
N LEU A 154 5.01 -8.18 -7.93
CA LEU A 154 4.86 -6.73 -7.71
C LEU A 154 5.99 -5.92 -8.35
N MET A 155 7.24 -6.39 -8.25
CA MET A 155 8.37 -5.76 -8.94
C MET A 155 8.18 -5.78 -10.46
N GLY A 156 7.81 -6.92 -11.03
CA GLY A 156 7.55 -7.05 -12.46
C GLY A 156 6.48 -6.11 -12.98
N VAL A 157 5.37 -5.96 -12.25
CA VAL A 157 4.28 -5.03 -12.59
C VAL A 157 4.70 -3.56 -12.43
N SER A 158 5.64 -3.26 -11.53
CA SER A 158 6.11 -1.88 -11.31
C SER A 158 7.09 -1.40 -12.39
N LEU A 159 7.82 -2.33 -13.05
CA LEU A 159 8.83 -1.98 -14.05
C LEU A 159 8.30 -1.12 -15.21
N PRO A 160 7.17 -1.46 -15.87
CA PRO A 160 6.63 -0.64 -16.94
C PRO A 160 6.32 0.80 -16.50
N GLY A 161 5.76 0.96 -15.28
CA GLY A 161 5.49 2.28 -14.70
C GLY A 161 6.76 3.08 -14.44
N GLY A 162 7.80 2.43 -13.94
CA GLY A 162 9.12 3.03 -13.72
C GLY A 162 9.79 3.47 -15.02
N ILE A 163 9.72 2.64 -16.06
CA ILE A 163 10.26 2.96 -17.39
C ILE A 163 9.53 4.16 -18.00
N LEU A 164 8.19 4.17 -17.96
CA LEU A 164 7.38 5.29 -18.46
C LEU A 164 7.69 6.58 -17.70
N TRP A 165 7.86 6.53 -16.39
CA TRP A 165 8.23 7.68 -15.59
C TRP A 165 9.60 8.22 -15.99
N PHE A 166 10.58 7.34 -16.15
CA PHE A 166 11.95 7.72 -16.54
C PHE A 166 11.97 8.39 -17.94
N LEU A 167 11.27 7.80 -18.91
CA LEU A 167 11.18 8.34 -20.26
C LEU A 167 10.42 9.69 -20.31
N ASN A 168 9.46 9.92 -19.42
CA ASN A 168 8.67 11.15 -19.37
C ASN A 168 9.40 12.29 -18.61
N THR A 169 10.35 11.97 -17.75
CA THR A 169 11.12 12.96 -16.97
C THR A 169 12.01 13.81 -17.86
N ASP A 170 12.56 13.25 -18.94
CA ASP A 170 13.41 13.96 -19.87
C ASP A 170 12.68 15.09 -20.61
N HIS A 171 11.39 14.92 -20.89
CA HIS A 171 10.57 15.96 -21.55
C HIS A 171 10.30 17.16 -20.64
N HIS A 172 10.17 16.97 -19.32
CA HIS A 172 9.95 18.08 -18.38
C HIS A 172 11.22 18.91 -18.15
N ILE A 173 12.39 18.27 -18.13
CA ILE A 173 13.68 18.97 -17.97
C ILE A 173 13.97 19.82 -19.23
N ALA A 174 13.72 19.28 -20.42
CA ALA A 174 13.89 19.99 -21.66
C ALA A 174 12.95 21.20 -21.79
N ALA A 175 11.69 21.07 -21.37
CA ALA A 175 10.69 22.14 -21.41
C ALA A 175 11.05 23.29 -20.44
N THR A 176 11.50 23.00 -19.23
CA THR A 176 11.95 24.03 -18.25
C THR A 176 13.20 24.76 -18.71
N ALA A 177 14.17 24.06 -19.29
CA ALA A 177 15.39 24.68 -19.83
C ALA A 177 15.07 25.61 -21.03
N GLN A 178 14.08 25.30 -21.87
CA GLN A 178 13.66 26.19 -22.97
C GLN A 178 12.97 27.46 -22.46
N VAL A 179 12.14 27.38 -21.43
CA VAL A 179 11.47 28.54 -20.82
C VAL A 179 12.49 29.49 -20.18
N GLU A 180 13.47 28.97 -19.48
CA GLU A 180 14.52 29.76 -18.84
C GLU A 180 15.43 30.46 -19.87
N ASN A 181 15.76 29.77 -20.97
CA ASN A 181 16.56 30.33 -22.05
C ASN A 181 15.82 31.44 -22.84
N THR A 182 14.48 31.35 -22.92
CA THR A 182 13.66 32.36 -23.56
C THR A 182 13.50 33.62 -22.71
N GLN A 183 13.41 33.47 -21.40
CA GLN A 183 13.34 34.61 -20.46
C GLN A 183 14.67 35.35 -20.34
N GLY A 184 15.80 34.65 -20.33
CA GLY A 184 17.15 35.26 -20.28
C GLY A 184 17.55 36.01 -21.57
N ARG A 185 16.81 35.82 -22.69
CA ARG A 185 17.06 36.49 -23.98
C ARG A 185 16.27 37.79 -24.15
N ASN A 186 15.30 38.00 -23.28
CA ASN A 186 14.40 39.18 -23.33
C ASN A 186 14.69 40.21 -22.22
N SER A 187 15.72 39.99 -21.41
CA SER A 187 16.27 40.89 -20.39
C SER A 187 17.61 41.46 -20.89
#